data_f8ff674ac2d9979055e27c6130695737
#
_entry.id   f8ff674ac2d9979055e27c6130695737
#
_cell.length_a   1.000
_cell.length_b   1.000
_cell.length_c   1.000
_cell.angle_alpha   90.00
_cell.angle_beta   90.00
_cell.angle_gamma   90.00
#
_symmetry.space_group_name_H-M   'P 1'
#
loop_
_entity.id
_entity.type
_entity.pdbx_description
1 polymer ?
#
loop_
_entity_poly.entity_id
_entity_poly.type
_entity_poly.pdbx_seq_one_letter_code
_entity_poly.pdbx_strand_id
1 'polypeptide(L)'
;MADQAEVLAKAEARYVRVSPQKARLVIDMIRGRQAGDAINILNATNKRIAPAIEKVLRSAIANAENKSNDVDVDRLFVAEAYVNEGPRQKRIRPAPMGRAYRYQRRSAHIVVKLGERAAEAEEE
;
A
#
# COMPACT_ATOMS: atom_id res chain seq x y z
N MET A 1 -18.32 -3.90 13.52
CA MET A 1 -17.43 -3.64 13.57
C MET A 1 -16.23 -4.34 14.17
N ALA A 2 -16.19 -5.61 13.95
CA ALA A 2 -15.02 -6.37 14.32
C ALA A 2 -13.74 -5.83 13.72
N ASP A 3 -13.89 -5.02 12.66
CA ASP A 3 -12.75 -4.51 11.92
C ASP A 3 -12.23 -3.18 12.44
N GLN A 4 -12.75 -2.71 13.55
CA GLN A 4 -12.31 -1.45 14.09
C GLN A 4 -11.17 -1.61 15.08
N ALA A 5 -10.26 -2.52 14.79
CA ALA A 5 -9.05 -2.64 15.57
C ALA A 5 -8.26 -1.33 15.49
N GLU A 6 -7.67 -0.96 16.61
CA GLU A 6 -6.83 0.23 16.65
C GLU A 6 -5.67 0.07 15.68
N VAL A 7 -5.33 1.15 14.99
CA VAL A 7 -4.16 1.15 14.13
C VAL A 7 -2.91 1.12 15.01
N LEU A 8 -2.14 0.07 14.85
CA LEU A 8 -0.94 -0.15 15.63
C LEU A 8 0.29 0.51 15.00
N ALA A 9 0.39 0.44 13.69
CA ALA A 9 1.53 0.99 12.98
C ALA A 9 1.12 1.37 11.58
N LYS A 10 1.91 2.26 10.99
CA LYS A 10 1.66 2.66 9.60
C LYS A 10 2.98 2.88 8.89
N ALA A 11 2.93 2.83 7.57
CA ALA A 11 4.03 3.21 6.73
C ALA A 11 3.47 3.91 5.50
N GLU A 12 4.25 4.80 4.95
CA GLU A 12 3.82 5.58 3.81
C GLU A 12 4.99 5.75 2.85
N ALA A 13 4.73 5.54 1.57
CA ALA A 13 5.69 5.87 0.52
C ALA A 13 5.14 7.06 -0.26
N ARG A 14 5.88 8.15 -0.28
CA ARG A 14 5.47 9.37 -0.96
C ARG A 14 6.14 9.49 -2.30
N TYR A 15 5.45 10.14 -3.22
CA TYR A 15 6.00 10.50 -4.54
C TYR A 15 6.43 9.28 -5.35
N VAL A 16 5.66 8.20 -5.23
CA VAL A 16 5.91 7.01 -6.04
C VAL A 16 5.43 7.30 -7.46
N ARG A 17 6.29 7.02 -8.44
CA ARG A 17 5.97 7.29 -9.85
C ARG A 17 5.06 6.21 -10.38
N VAL A 18 3.78 6.35 -10.12
CA VAL A 18 2.78 5.42 -10.60
C VAL A 18 1.45 6.16 -10.67
N SER A 19 0.59 5.71 -11.57
CA SER A 19 -0.78 6.22 -11.61
C SER A 19 -1.51 5.77 -10.36
N PRO A 20 -2.16 6.67 -9.62
CA PRO A 20 -2.90 6.27 -8.43
C PRO A 20 -3.93 5.19 -8.73
N GLN A 21 -4.58 5.27 -9.87
CA GLN A 21 -5.60 4.30 -10.25
C GLN A 21 -5.02 2.89 -10.38
N LYS A 22 -3.85 2.77 -11.00
CA LYS A 22 -3.19 1.47 -11.14
C LYS A 22 -2.73 0.92 -9.81
N ALA A 23 -2.23 1.80 -8.93
CA ALA A 23 -1.81 1.37 -7.60
C ALA A 23 -3.01 0.90 -6.77
N ARG A 24 -4.16 1.53 -6.93
CA ARG A 24 -5.35 1.14 -6.18
C ARG A 24 -5.82 -0.26 -6.52
N LEU A 25 -5.62 -0.71 -7.74
CA LEU A 25 -6.00 -2.07 -8.11
C LEU A 25 -5.24 -3.10 -7.28
N VAL A 26 -3.97 -2.86 -7.03
CA VAL A 26 -3.16 -3.77 -6.23
C VAL A 26 -3.46 -3.61 -4.74
N ILE A 27 -3.63 -2.38 -4.28
CA ILE A 27 -3.94 -2.10 -2.88
C ILE A 27 -5.26 -2.77 -2.47
N ASP A 28 -6.25 -2.78 -3.36
CA ASP A 28 -7.53 -3.40 -3.06
C ASP A 28 -7.40 -4.90 -2.80
N MET A 29 -6.38 -5.53 -3.35
CA MET A 29 -6.16 -6.96 -3.17
C MET A 29 -5.67 -7.33 -1.78
N ILE A 30 -5.02 -6.40 -1.09
CA ILE A 30 -4.44 -6.70 0.22
C ILE A 30 -5.23 -6.11 1.37
N ARG A 31 -6.22 -5.28 1.10
CA ARG A 31 -6.98 -4.63 2.17
C ARG A 31 -7.75 -5.68 2.96
N GLY A 32 -7.61 -5.62 4.27
CA GLY A 32 -8.28 -6.56 5.17
C GLY A 32 -7.63 -7.92 5.30
N ARG A 33 -6.51 -8.15 4.61
CA ARG A 33 -5.82 -9.42 4.67
C ARG A 33 -4.83 -9.45 5.83
N GLN A 34 -4.55 -10.65 6.33
CA GLN A 34 -3.48 -10.82 7.30
C GLN A 34 -2.14 -10.46 6.63
N ALA A 35 -1.20 -9.91 7.41
CA ALA A 35 0.01 -9.33 6.83
C ALA A 35 0.82 -10.34 6.01
N GLY A 36 0.96 -11.57 6.51
CA GLY A 36 1.68 -12.60 5.77
C GLY A 36 1.00 -12.95 4.47
N ASP A 37 -0.33 -13.07 4.49
CA ASP A 37 -1.09 -13.34 3.27
C ASP A 37 -0.97 -12.20 2.28
N ALA A 38 -0.96 -10.97 2.76
CA ALA A 38 -0.81 -9.81 1.89
C ALA A 38 0.54 -9.83 1.19
N ILE A 39 1.60 -10.18 1.90
CA ILE A 39 2.92 -10.30 1.29
C ILE A 39 2.91 -11.36 0.20
N ASN A 40 2.29 -12.50 0.47
CA ASN A 40 2.21 -13.58 -0.51
C ASN A 40 1.43 -13.15 -1.75
N ILE A 41 0.34 -12.43 -1.55
CA ILE A 41 -0.45 -11.91 -2.67
C ILE A 41 0.39 -10.95 -3.51
N LEU A 42 1.15 -10.06 -2.87
CA LEU A 42 1.98 -9.10 -3.60
C LEU A 42 3.10 -9.79 -4.36
N ASN A 43 3.70 -10.83 -3.77
CA ASN A 43 4.73 -11.59 -4.46
C ASN A 43 4.19 -12.31 -5.70
N ALA A 44 2.95 -12.76 -5.64
CA ALA A 44 2.33 -13.46 -6.75
C ALA A 44 1.75 -12.51 -7.80
N THR A 45 1.61 -11.24 -7.47
CA THR A 45 0.99 -10.28 -8.37
C THR A 45 1.99 -9.83 -9.42
N ASN A 46 1.60 -9.99 -10.68
CA ASN A 46 2.47 -9.63 -11.80
C ASN A 46 2.22 -8.20 -12.25
N LYS A 47 2.34 -7.26 -11.32
CA LYS A 47 2.19 -5.83 -11.57
C LYS A 47 3.46 -5.11 -11.16
N ARG A 48 3.81 -4.10 -11.94
CA ARG A 48 5.05 -3.37 -11.72
C ARG A 48 5.10 -2.68 -10.37
N ILE A 49 3.95 -2.25 -9.88
CA ILE A 49 3.87 -1.52 -8.61
C ILE A 49 3.92 -2.45 -7.39
N ALA A 50 3.65 -3.73 -7.57
CA ALA A 50 3.55 -4.65 -6.43
C ALA A 50 4.79 -4.67 -5.54
N PRO A 51 6.03 -4.70 -6.07
CA PRO A 51 7.21 -4.66 -5.20
C PRO A 51 7.29 -3.41 -4.34
N ALA A 52 6.87 -2.25 -4.85
CA ALA A 52 6.89 -1.02 -4.07
C ALA A 52 5.88 -1.08 -2.93
N ILE A 53 4.71 -1.64 -3.18
CA ILE A 53 3.69 -1.79 -2.15
C ILE A 53 4.14 -2.81 -1.10
N GLU A 54 4.79 -3.88 -1.53
CA GLU A 54 5.33 -4.86 -0.60
C GLU A 54 6.35 -4.22 0.33
N LYS A 55 7.18 -3.33 -0.20
CA LYS A 55 8.17 -2.63 0.61
C LYS A 55 7.50 -1.76 1.68
N VAL A 56 6.43 -1.08 1.32
CA VAL A 56 5.67 -0.28 2.29
C VAL A 56 5.07 -1.19 3.35
N LEU A 57 4.52 -2.33 2.96
CA LEU A 57 3.92 -3.27 3.90
C LEU A 57 4.97 -3.81 4.87
N ARG A 58 6.13 -4.20 4.36
CA ARG A 58 7.21 -4.68 5.22
C ARG A 58 7.69 -3.61 6.18
N SER A 59 7.73 -2.36 5.72
CA SER A 59 8.08 -1.24 6.58
C SER A 59 7.06 -1.05 7.69
N ALA A 60 5.78 -1.21 7.39
CA ALA A 60 4.74 -1.09 8.40
C ALA A 60 4.85 -2.22 9.43
N ILE A 61 5.17 -3.43 8.99
CA ILE A 61 5.38 -4.55 9.90
C ILE A 61 6.55 -4.27 10.84
N ALA A 62 7.66 -3.77 10.28
CA ALA A 62 8.83 -3.43 11.09
C ALA A 62 8.49 -2.33 12.10
N ASN A 63 7.70 -1.34 11.70
CA ASN A 63 7.28 -0.28 12.61
C ASN A 63 6.42 -0.83 13.74
N ALA A 64 5.58 -1.82 13.46
CA ALA A 64 4.76 -2.44 14.48
C ALA A 64 5.63 -3.19 15.49
N GLU A 65 6.62 -3.93 15.01
CA GLU A 65 7.54 -4.66 15.88
C GLU A 65 8.37 -3.73 16.74
N ASN A 66 8.81 -2.61 16.18
CA ASN A 66 9.61 -1.64 16.93
C ASN A 66 8.79 -0.90 17.97
N LYS A 67 7.51 -0.74 17.72
CA LYS A 67 6.64 0.00 18.62
C LYS A 67 6.29 -0.79 19.86
N SER A 68 6.19 -2.10 19.74
CA SER A 68 5.83 -2.96 20.84
C SER A 68 6.49 -4.32 20.68
N ASN A 69 7.21 -4.76 21.72
CA ASN A 69 7.84 -6.06 21.70
C ASN A 69 6.83 -7.20 21.85
N ASP A 70 5.62 -6.87 22.25
CA ASP A 70 4.58 -7.87 22.47
C ASP A 70 3.71 -8.11 21.26
N VAL A 71 4.04 -7.49 20.15
CA VAL A 71 3.26 -7.64 18.92
C VAL A 71 3.42 -9.04 18.36
N ASP A 72 2.30 -9.69 18.13
CA ASP A 72 2.28 -10.98 17.45
C ASP A 72 2.10 -10.71 15.94
N VAL A 73 3.16 -10.92 15.20
CA VAL A 73 3.15 -10.65 13.77
C VAL A 73 2.08 -11.45 13.05
N ASP A 74 1.78 -12.65 13.56
CA ASP A 74 0.76 -13.50 12.94
C ASP A 74 -0.65 -12.92 13.08
N ARG A 75 -0.85 -11.99 13.98
CA ARG A 75 -2.15 -11.35 14.17
C ARG A 75 -2.25 -10.00 13.46
N LEU A 76 -1.17 -9.53 12.89
CA LEU A 76 -1.21 -8.26 12.16
C LEU A 76 -2.02 -8.43 10.88
N PHE A 77 -2.83 -7.45 10.59
CA PHE A 77 -3.61 -7.42 9.37
C PHE A 77 -3.63 -6.01 8.81
N VAL A 78 -3.93 -5.91 7.53
CA VAL A 78 -4.01 -4.62 6.85
C VAL A 78 -5.34 -3.97 7.20
N ALA A 79 -5.31 -3.12 8.23
CA ALA A 79 -6.53 -2.46 8.70
C ALA A 79 -7.01 -1.42 7.71
N GLU A 80 -6.08 -0.63 7.18
CA GLU A 80 -6.39 0.38 6.18
C GLU A 80 -5.27 0.41 5.17
N ALA A 81 -5.62 0.56 3.92
CA ALA A 81 -4.64 0.77 2.86
C ALA A 81 -5.28 1.60 1.78
N TYR A 82 -4.59 2.65 1.36
CA TYR A 82 -5.14 3.53 0.34
C TYR A 82 -4.02 4.23 -0.41
N VAL A 83 -4.40 4.81 -1.52
CA VAL A 83 -3.48 5.52 -2.40
C VAL A 83 -4.03 6.93 -2.60
N ASN A 84 -3.23 7.92 -2.27
CA ASN A 84 -3.57 9.32 -2.48
C ASN A 84 -2.87 9.82 -3.72
N GLU A 85 -3.48 10.76 -4.41
CA GLU A 85 -2.85 11.39 -5.55
C GLU A 85 -1.74 12.33 -5.09
N GLY A 86 -0.58 12.19 -5.75
CA GLY A 86 0.51 13.11 -5.53
C GLY A 86 0.53 14.20 -6.60
N PRO A 87 1.55 15.06 -6.56
CA PRO A 87 1.67 16.11 -7.56
C PRO A 87 1.83 15.53 -8.96
N ARG A 88 1.28 16.25 -9.93
CA ARG A 88 1.40 15.88 -11.34
C ARG A 88 2.41 16.80 -12.00
N GLN A 89 3.32 16.20 -12.75
CA GLN A 89 4.30 16.98 -13.51
C GLN A 89 3.89 17.01 -14.97
N LYS A 90 3.73 18.21 -15.49
CA LYS A 90 3.39 18.38 -16.89
C LYS A 90 4.62 18.22 -17.74
N ARG A 91 4.49 17.48 -18.84
CA ARG A 91 5.58 17.22 -19.77
C ARG A 91 5.06 17.40 -21.18
N ILE A 92 6.00 17.68 -22.09
CA ILE A 92 5.68 17.83 -23.50
C ILE A 92 6.43 16.76 -24.27
N ARG A 93 5.72 16.08 -25.14
CA ARG A 93 6.30 15.05 -25.99
C ARG A 93 6.26 15.58 -27.44
N PRO A 94 7.36 15.47 -28.19
CA PRO A 94 7.33 15.85 -29.60
C PRO A 94 6.31 15.03 -30.39
N ALA A 95 5.66 15.67 -31.35
CA ALA A 95 4.67 15.02 -32.17
C ALA A 95 4.95 15.35 -33.61
N PRO A 96 4.43 14.59 -34.58
CA PRO A 96 4.61 14.87 -35.99
C PRO A 96 4.09 16.25 -36.36
N MET A 97 4.69 16.81 -37.41
CA MET A 97 4.26 18.08 -38.04
C MET A 97 4.33 19.27 -37.09
N GLY A 98 5.37 19.30 -36.26
CA GLY A 98 5.60 20.46 -35.40
C GLY A 98 4.65 20.60 -34.23
N ARG A 99 3.81 19.61 -34.03
CA ARG A 99 2.89 19.62 -32.87
C ARG A 99 3.58 19.10 -31.63
N ALA A 100 3.01 19.40 -30.48
CA ALA A 100 3.49 18.89 -29.19
C ALA A 100 2.32 18.28 -28.43
N TYR A 101 2.52 17.07 -27.92
CA TYR A 101 1.53 16.44 -27.07
C TYR A 101 1.87 16.76 -25.62
N ARG A 102 0.86 17.16 -24.87
CA ARG A 102 1.01 17.37 -23.46
C ARG A 102 0.60 16.11 -22.73
N TYR A 103 1.39 15.73 -21.75
CA TYR A 103 1.05 14.61 -20.90
C TYR A 103 1.47 14.95 -19.47
N GLN A 104 0.96 14.18 -18.53
CA GLN A 104 1.25 14.39 -17.12
C GLN A 104 1.88 13.15 -16.53
N ARG A 105 2.98 13.34 -15.84
CA ARG A 105 3.55 12.27 -15.02
C ARG A 105 2.89 12.32 -13.65
N ARG A 106 2.15 11.27 -13.37
CA ARG A 106 1.42 11.19 -12.11
C ARG A 106 2.29 10.54 -11.05
N SER A 107 2.05 10.92 -9.82
CA SER A 107 2.65 10.26 -8.68
C SER A 107 1.57 9.91 -7.68
N ALA A 108 1.92 9.06 -6.74
CA ALA A 108 0.98 8.59 -5.74
C ALA A 108 1.66 8.47 -4.40
N HIS A 109 0.87 8.59 -3.35
CA HIS A 109 1.30 8.32 -1.98
C HIS A 109 0.59 7.07 -1.52
N ILE A 110 1.35 6.07 -1.16
CA ILE A 110 0.81 4.78 -0.74
C ILE A 110 0.88 4.70 0.78
N VAL A 111 -0.26 4.45 1.41
CA VAL A 111 -0.35 4.38 2.86
C VAL A 111 -0.88 3.02 3.25
N VAL A 112 -0.19 2.34 4.17
CA VAL A 112 -0.62 1.07 4.73
C VAL A 112 -0.64 1.21 6.24
N LYS A 113 -1.76 0.87 6.84
CA LYS A 113 -1.92 0.88 8.29
C LYS A 113 -2.24 -0.52 8.77
N LEU A 114 -1.54 -0.96 9.78
CA LEU A 114 -1.70 -2.29 10.33
C LEU A 114 -2.37 -2.23 11.69
N GLY A 115 -3.21 -3.20 11.95
CA GLY A 115 -3.80 -3.42 13.26
C GLY A 115 -3.55 -4.85 13.70
N GLU A 116 -3.85 -5.12 14.96
CA GLU A 116 -3.71 -6.46 15.50
C GLU A 116 -5.09 -6.99 15.85
N ARG A 117 -5.39 -8.21 15.41
CA ARG A 117 -6.66 -8.85 15.70
C ARG A 117 -6.64 -9.51 17.07
N ALA A 118 -7.76 -9.42 17.75
CA ALA A 118 -7.90 -10.07 19.03
C ALA A 118 -7.89 -11.59 18.88
N ALA A 119 -7.31 -12.28 19.85
CA ALA A 119 -7.21 -13.74 19.80
C ALA A 119 -8.58 -14.40 19.77
N GLU A 120 -9.54 -13.85 20.46
CA GLU A 120 -10.88 -14.43 20.53
C GLU A 120 -11.57 -14.49 19.19
N ALA A 121 -11.26 -13.55 18.31
CA ALA A 121 -11.88 -13.54 16.99
C ALA A 121 -11.47 -14.72 16.14
N GLU A 122 -10.37 -15.37 16.49
CA GLU A 122 -9.84 -16.47 15.69
C GLU A 122 -10.43 -17.81 16.10
N GLU A 123 -11.05 -17.89 17.26
CA GLU A 123 -11.58 -19.14 17.75
C GLU A 123 -12.97 -19.44 17.19
N GLU A 124 -13.53 -18.49 16.53
CA GLU A 124 -14.83 -18.65 15.91
C GLU A 124 -14.70 -19.18 14.51
#